data_93df8090a6c19b67e2d8ff9e6ce5d12b
#
_entry.id   93df8090a6c19b67e2d8ff9e6ce5d12b
#
_cell.length_a   1.000
_cell.length_b   1.000
_cell.length_c   1.000
_cell.angle_alpha   90.00
_cell.angle_beta   90.00
_cell.angle_gamma   90.00
#
_symmetry.space_group_name_H-M   'P 1'
#
loop_
_entity.id
_entity.type
_entity.pdbx_description
1 polymer ?
#
loop_
_entity_poly.entity_id
_entity_poly.type
_entity_poly.pdbx_seq_one_letter_code
_entity_poly.pdbx_strand_id
1 'polypeptide(L)'
;MAAHKKTDRICCAVLILSLILTVLFMNGESLGLQASAAALGYETRLFDTTKVHTVDIVMDDWDSFIESCENEEYSACAVVIDGESYKNVAIRAKGNTSLSSVRQLGSQRYSFKIEFDHYDSGKTYHGLDKLCLNNLIQDNTMMKDYLVYRLMGQFGVASPLCS
;
A
#
# COMPACT_ATOMS: atom_id res chain seq x y z
N MET A 1 17.02 -50.18 -13.27
CA MET A 1 16.00 -49.81 -12.30
C MET A 1 14.65 -50.28 -12.85
N ALA A 2 14.00 -51.28 -12.22
CA ALA A 2 12.71 -51.78 -12.69
C ALA A 2 11.62 -50.80 -12.25
N ALA A 3 11.04 -50.08 -13.22
CA ALA A 3 9.88 -49.24 -12.99
C ALA A 3 8.70 -50.12 -12.59
N HIS A 4 8.24 -49.99 -11.37
CA HIS A 4 7.13 -50.80 -10.86
C HIS A 4 5.84 -50.29 -11.49
N LYS A 5 5.11 -51.14 -12.24
CA LYS A 5 3.83 -50.76 -12.91
C LYS A 5 2.83 -50.03 -12.03
N LYS A 6 2.90 -50.18 -10.70
CA LYS A 6 2.08 -49.45 -9.73
C LYS A 6 2.54 -47.99 -9.56
N THR A 7 3.86 -47.70 -9.67
CA THR A 7 4.40 -46.35 -9.51
C THR A 7 3.91 -45.41 -10.61
N ASP A 8 3.92 -45.89 -11.87
CA ASP A 8 3.43 -45.08 -12.99
C ASP A 8 1.93 -44.72 -12.85
N ARG A 9 1.13 -45.70 -12.39
CA ARG A 9 -0.28 -45.46 -12.13
C ARG A 9 -0.52 -44.45 -11.02
N ILE A 10 0.29 -44.51 -9.95
CA ILE A 10 0.22 -43.57 -8.84
C ILE A 10 0.65 -42.17 -9.32
N CYS A 11 1.73 -42.04 -10.08
CA CYS A 11 2.19 -40.80 -10.65
C CYS A 11 1.12 -40.18 -11.59
N CYS A 12 0.52 -40.96 -12.47
CA CYS A 12 -0.57 -40.49 -13.32
C CYS A 12 -1.79 -40.04 -12.52
N ALA A 13 -2.18 -40.77 -11.48
CA ALA A 13 -3.30 -40.40 -10.63
C ALA A 13 -3.04 -39.08 -9.87
N VAL A 14 -1.82 -38.88 -9.35
CA VAL A 14 -1.42 -37.64 -8.67
C VAL A 14 -1.42 -36.45 -9.65
N LEU A 15 -0.90 -36.63 -10.86
CA LEU A 15 -0.92 -35.58 -11.89
C LEU A 15 -2.35 -35.20 -12.29
N ILE A 16 -3.23 -36.17 -12.49
CA ILE A 16 -4.65 -35.91 -12.81
C ILE A 16 -5.32 -35.18 -11.65
N LEU A 17 -5.09 -35.61 -10.41
CA LEU A 17 -5.66 -34.97 -9.23
C LEU A 17 -5.17 -33.52 -9.07
N SER A 18 -3.87 -33.27 -9.28
CA SER A 18 -3.32 -31.92 -9.22
C SER A 18 -3.89 -31.00 -10.29
N LEU A 19 -4.08 -31.50 -11.51
CA LEU A 19 -4.73 -30.75 -12.60
C LEU A 19 -6.19 -30.41 -12.25
N ILE A 20 -6.94 -31.40 -11.75
CA ILE A 20 -8.34 -31.16 -11.31
C ILE A 20 -8.39 -30.11 -10.21
N LEU A 21 -7.53 -30.21 -9.19
CA LEU A 21 -7.47 -29.21 -8.12
C LEU A 21 -7.11 -27.81 -8.65
N THR A 22 -6.14 -27.72 -9.56
CA THR A 22 -5.77 -26.44 -10.16
C THR A 22 -6.96 -25.81 -10.91
N VAL A 23 -7.68 -26.60 -11.72
CA VAL A 23 -8.85 -26.11 -12.45
C VAL A 23 -9.98 -25.71 -11.49
N LEU A 24 -10.19 -26.45 -10.41
CA LEU A 24 -11.17 -26.10 -9.37
C LEU A 24 -10.82 -24.78 -8.68
N PHE A 25 -9.55 -24.57 -8.33
CA PHE A 25 -9.10 -23.31 -7.73
C PHE A 25 -9.18 -22.12 -8.70
N MET A 26 -8.83 -22.33 -9.98
CA MET A 26 -8.95 -21.29 -11.01
C MET A 26 -10.42 -20.86 -11.27
N ASN A 27 -11.36 -21.77 -11.07
CA ASN A 27 -12.79 -21.48 -11.20
C ASN A 27 -13.50 -21.32 -9.84
N GLY A 28 -12.73 -21.02 -8.78
CA GLY A 28 -13.24 -20.94 -7.41
C GLY A 28 -14.40 -19.97 -7.23
N GLU A 29 -14.36 -18.81 -7.89
CA GLU A 29 -15.46 -17.83 -7.85
C GLU A 29 -16.78 -18.41 -8.38
N SER A 30 -16.75 -19.15 -9.48
CA SER A 30 -17.96 -19.79 -10.05
C SER A 30 -18.51 -20.91 -9.17
N LEU A 31 -17.68 -21.45 -8.27
CA LEU A 31 -18.05 -22.47 -7.28
C LEU A 31 -18.44 -21.87 -5.92
N GLY A 32 -18.54 -20.52 -5.82
CA GLY A 32 -18.89 -19.82 -4.59
C GLY A 32 -17.75 -19.75 -3.56
N LEU A 33 -16.52 -20.10 -3.94
CA LEU A 33 -15.35 -19.87 -3.12
C LEU A 33 -14.95 -18.40 -3.24
N GLN A 34 -15.58 -17.53 -2.47
CA GLN A 34 -15.09 -16.16 -2.33
C GLN A 34 -13.87 -16.17 -1.43
N ALA A 35 -12.81 -15.49 -1.86
CA ALA A 35 -11.71 -15.17 -0.97
C ALA A 35 -12.29 -14.30 0.16
N SER A 36 -12.51 -14.90 1.31
CA SER A 36 -12.84 -14.17 2.54
C SER A 36 -11.56 -13.53 3.07
N ALA A 37 -11.03 -12.55 2.33
CA ALA A 37 -10.14 -11.59 2.94
C ALA A 37 -11.04 -10.75 3.86
N ALA A 38 -10.90 -10.93 5.17
CA ALA A 38 -11.46 -9.97 6.11
C ALA A 38 -10.99 -8.58 5.67
N ALA A 39 -11.92 -7.68 5.38
CA ALA A 39 -11.59 -6.32 4.98
C ALA A 39 -10.66 -5.74 6.04
N LEU A 40 -9.45 -5.34 5.63
CA LEU A 40 -8.51 -4.72 6.53
C LEU A 40 -9.11 -3.39 6.99
N GLY A 41 -9.04 -3.11 8.28
CA GLY A 41 -9.75 -1.98 8.88
C GLY A 41 -9.40 -0.61 8.27
N TYR A 42 -8.21 -0.46 7.68
CA TYR A 42 -7.77 0.79 7.04
C TYR A 42 -8.58 1.14 5.78
N GLU A 43 -9.10 0.14 5.04
CA GLU A 43 -9.80 0.36 3.78
C GLU A 43 -11.05 1.23 3.96
N THR A 44 -11.81 0.96 4.99
CA THR A 44 -13.04 1.70 5.30
C THR A 44 -12.82 2.94 6.14
N ARG A 45 -11.63 3.12 6.74
CA ARG A 45 -11.30 4.25 7.60
C ARG A 45 -10.59 5.36 6.83
N LEU A 46 -9.44 5.06 6.21
CA LEU A 46 -8.60 6.05 5.56
C LEU A 46 -8.96 6.26 4.08
N PHE A 47 -9.61 5.28 3.45
CA PHE A 47 -10.00 5.37 2.05
C PHE A 47 -11.51 5.53 1.84
N ASP A 48 -12.20 6.06 2.85
CA ASP A 48 -13.58 6.54 2.74
C ASP A 48 -13.61 7.87 1.98
N THR A 49 -13.96 7.84 0.71
CA THR A 49 -13.98 9.02 -0.18
C THR A 49 -15.18 9.95 0.05
N THR A 50 -16.00 9.70 1.06
CA THR A 50 -17.15 10.56 1.40
C THR A 50 -16.77 11.71 2.33
N LYS A 51 -15.57 11.70 2.90
CA LYS A 51 -15.04 12.70 3.82
C LYS A 51 -13.61 13.10 3.46
N VAL A 52 -13.18 14.24 3.96
CA VAL A 52 -11.78 14.66 3.93
C VAL A 52 -11.07 14.08 5.16
N HIS A 53 -9.97 13.39 4.94
CA HIS A 53 -9.13 12.86 6.00
C HIS A 53 -8.07 13.87 6.42
N THR A 54 -7.71 13.84 7.70
CA THR A 54 -6.59 14.62 8.24
C THR A 54 -5.43 13.70 8.61
N VAL A 55 -4.23 14.10 8.23
CA VAL A 55 -2.98 13.40 8.60
C VAL A 55 -2.02 14.43 9.14
N ASP A 56 -1.92 14.51 10.46
CA ASP A 56 -1.00 15.43 11.14
C ASP A 56 0.29 14.68 11.46
N ILE A 57 1.42 15.28 11.12
CA ILE A 57 2.76 14.78 11.41
C ILE A 57 3.32 15.61 12.56
N VAL A 58 3.67 14.95 13.66
CA VAL A 58 4.20 15.58 14.87
C VAL A 58 5.62 15.07 15.11
N MET A 59 6.58 15.98 15.12
CA MET A 59 7.99 15.71 15.40
C MET A 59 8.64 16.90 16.09
N ASP A 60 9.77 16.67 16.77
CA ASP A 60 10.43 17.70 17.60
C ASP A 60 11.09 18.79 16.75
N ASP A 61 11.66 18.42 15.59
CA ASP A 61 12.38 19.35 14.71
C ASP A 61 11.95 19.14 13.24
N TRP A 62 10.84 19.76 12.90
CA TRP A 62 10.29 19.73 11.54
C TRP A 62 11.19 20.44 10.53
N ASP A 63 11.81 21.55 10.90
CA ASP A 63 12.61 22.33 9.97
C ASP A 63 13.89 21.57 9.57
N SER A 64 14.59 20.96 10.51
CA SER A 64 15.74 20.11 10.24
C SER A 64 15.36 18.88 9.39
N PHE A 65 14.20 18.29 9.63
CA PHE A 65 13.70 17.19 8.79
C PHE A 65 13.47 17.65 7.36
N ILE A 66 12.84 18.80 7.14
CA ILE A 66 12.59 19.36 5.79
C ILE A 66 13.91 19.67 5.07
N GLU A 67 14.90 20.22 5.75
CA GLU A 67 16.23 20.48 5.18
C GLU A 67 16.95 19.20 4.73
N SER A 68 16.73 18.09 5.42
CA SER A 68 17.31 16.76 5.12
C SER A 68 16.48 15.90 4.15
N CYS A 69 15.31 16.36 3.71
CA CYS A 69 14.37 15.56 2.90
C CYS A 69 14.97 14.98 1.61
N GLU A 70 15.96 15.66 1.01
CA GLU A 70 16.61 15.17 -0.22
C GLU A 70 17.45 13.90 -0.01
N ASN A 71 17.87 13.62 1.23
CA ASN A 71 18.61 12.40 1.57
C ASN A 71 17.73 11.15 1.60
N GLU A 72 16.41 11.31 1.61
CA GLU A 72 15.42 10.23 1.72
C GLU A 72 15.62 9.31 2.95
N GLU A 73 16.21 9.83 4.02
CA GLU A 73 16.44 9.11 5.26
C GLU A 73 15.19 9.11 6.14
N TYR A 74 15.00 8.00 6.87
CA TYR A 74 13.88 7.88 7.80
C TYR A 74 14.15 8.65 9.10
N SER A 75 13.16 9.41 9.53
CA SER A 75 13.10 10.09 10.82
C SER A 75 11.92 9.58 11.63
N ALA A 76 12.09 9.55 12.97
CA ALA A 76 11.01 9.16 13.86
C ALA A 76 10.02 10.32 14.06
N CYS A 77 8.73 10.00 14.02
CA CYS A 77 7.66 10.96 14.30
C CYS A 77 6.47 10.30 14.99
N ALA A 78 5.48 11.10 15.36
CA ALA A 78 4.13 10.64 15.62
C ALA A 78 3.23 11.10 14.46
N VAL A 79 2.26 10.25 14.12
CA VAL A 79 1.26 10.55 13.10
C VAL A 79 -0.11 10.47 13.72
N VAL A 80 -0.95 11.48 13.49
CA VAL A 80 -2.34 11.51 13.93
C VAL A 80 -3.23 11.46 12.68
N ILE A 81 -3.98 10.38 12.53
CA ILE A 81 -4.90 10.18 11.39
C ILE A 81 -6.33 10.26 11.91
N ASP A 82 -7.09 11.25 11.47
CA ASP A 82 -8.48 11.48 11.89
C ASP A 82 -8.66 11.47 13.42
N GLY A 83 -7.65 11.95 14.15
CA GLY A 83 -7.63 11.99 15.62
C GLY A 83 -7.04 10.76 16.31
N GLU A 84 -6.72 9.67 15.58
CA GLU A 84 -6.01 8.50 16.14
C GLU A 84 -4.50 8.72 16.09
N SER A 85 -3.82 8.65 17.24
CA SER A 85 -2.37 8.92 17.35
C SER A 85 -1.52 7.65 17.32
N TYR A 86 -0.52 7.65 16.45
CA TYR A 86 0.49 6.58 16.30
C TYR A 86 1.88 7.18 16.56
N LYS A 87 2.51 6.79 17.67
CA LYS A 87 3.85 7.25 18.06
C LYS A 87 4.91 6.30 17.53
N ASN A 88 6.15 6.80 17.42
CA ASN A 88 7.31 6.04 16.97
C ASN A 88 7.07 5.37 15.60
N VAL A 89 6.67 6.20 14.66
CA VAL A 89 6.44 5.86 13.25
C VAL A 89 7.58 6.47 12.45
N ALA A 90 7.99 5.81 11.38
CA ALA A 90 9.02 6.35 10.50
C ALA A 90 8.41 7.15 9.36
N ILE A 91 9.00 8.31 9.08
CA ILE A 91 8.66 9.14 7.93
C ILE A 91 9.91 9.46 7.13
N ARG A 92 9.79 9.48 5.82
CA ARG A 92 10.82 10.05 4.92
C ARG A 92 10.18 10.73 3.72
N ALA A 93 10.92 11.64 3.10
CA ALA A 93 10.52 12.11 1.78
C ALA A 93 10.60 10.97 0.75
N LYS A 94 9.83 11.08 -0.31
CA LYS A 94 9.77 10.08 -1.39
C LYS A 94 9.63 10.73 -2.75
N GLY A 95 9.99 9.96 -3.76
CA GLY A 95 9.82 10.31 -5.16
C GLY A 95 11.10 10.83 -5.78
N ASN A 96 11.31 10.54 -7.04
CA ASN A 96 12.48 10.98 -7.80
C ASN A 96 12.18 12.35 -8.46
N THR A 97 11.27 12.37 -9.42
CA THR A 97 10.91 13.60 -10.13
C THR A 97 10.25 14.63 -9.24
N SER A 98 9.40 14.20 -8.29
CA SER A 98 8.73 15.10 -7.36
C SER A 98 9.70 15.79 -6.40
N LEU A 99 10.73 15.10 -5.90
CA LEU A 99 11.80 15.70 -5.10
C LEU A 99 12.54 16.80 -5.87
N SER A 100 12.96 16.47 -7.10
CA SER A 100 13.63 17.45 -7.97
C SER A 100 12.75 18.66 -8.28
N SER A 101 11.45 18.45 -8.50
CA SER A 101 10.50 19.54 -8.76
C SER A 101 10.29 20.44 -7.53
N VAL A 102 10.19 19.87 -6.33
CA VAL A 102 10.07 20.64 -5.08
C VAL A 102 11.28 21.57 -4.92
N ARG A 103 12.47 21.02 -5.12
CA ARG A 103 13.72 21.78 -5.05
C ARG A 103 13.77 22.91 -6.08
N GLN A 104 13.49 22.61 -7.37
CA GLN A 104 13.52 23.61 -8.45
C GLN A 104 12.52 24.76 -8.23
N LEU A 105 11.39 24.46 -7.60
CA LEU A 105 10.36 25.46 -7.30
C LEU A 105 10.60 26.19 -5.98
N GLY A 106 11.66 25.87 -5.23
CA GLY A 106 11.90 26.43 -3.91
C GLY A 106 10.78 26.17 -2.92
N SER A 107 10.07 25.05 -3.09
CA SER A 107 8.93 24.64 -2.26
C SER A 107 9.40 23.70 -1.15
N GLN A 108 8.64 23.61 -0.06
CA GLN A 108 8.81 22.62 1.00
C GLN A 108 7.73 21.54 0.97
N ARG A 109 6.89 21.52 -0.07
CA ARG A 109 5.80 20.56 -0.20
C ARG A 109 6.29 19.24 -0.78
N TYR A 110 6.96 18.45 0.05
CA TYR A 110 7.45 17.12 -0.32
C TYR A 110 6.32 16.08 -0.33
N SER A 111 6.52 14.99 -1.07
CA SER A 111 5.77 13.75 -0.89
C SER A 111 6.43 12.94 0.20
N PHE A 112 5.64 12.30 1.05
CA PHE A 112 6.14 11.51 2.17
C PHE A 112 5.73 10.05 2.07
N LYS A 113 6.56 9.19 2.63
CA LYS A 113 6.26 7.80 2.93
C LYS A 113 6.29 7.63 4.44
N ILE A 114 5.22 7.09 4.98
CA ILE A 114 5.07 6.73 6.39
C ILE A 114 5.17 5.21 6.48
N GLU A 115 5.99 4.70 7.40
CA GLU A 115 6.09 3.28 7.74
C GLU A 115 5.75 3.09 9.21
N PHE A 116 4.64 2.40 9.49
CA PHE A 116 4.20 2.16 10.86
C PHE A 116 5.03 1.09 11.55
N ASP A 117 5.46 0.08 10.81
CA ASP A 117 6.20 -1.10 11.28
C ASP A 117 7.73 -0.93 11.30
N HIS A 118 8.26 0.23 10.90
CA HIS A 118 9.70 0.45 10.75
C HIS A 118 10.51 0.20 12.03
N TYR A 119 10.03 0.72 13.17
CA TYR A 119 10.69 0.56 14.48
C TYR A 119 10.04 -0.53 15.35
N ASP A 120 8.88 -1.04 14.96
CA ASP A 120 8.09 -2.03 15.68
C ASP A 120 7.29 -2.87 14.68
N SER A 121 7.79 -4.06 14.37
CA SER A 121 7.27 -4.94 13.31
C SER A 121 5.80 -5.38 13.49
N GLY A 122 5.21 -5.16 14.66
CA GLY A 122 3.79 -5.45 14.93
C GLY A 122 2.86 -4.26 14.74
N LYS A 123 3.39 -3.07 14.52
CA LYS A 123 2.61 -1.84 14.46
C LYS A 123 2.04 -1.59 13.07
N THR A 124 0.74 -1.36 13.01
CA THR A 124 0.03 -1.04 11.77
C THR A 124 -1.08 -0.02 12.04
N TYR A 125 -1.47 0.72 11.02
CA TYR A 125 -2.73 1.48 11.04
C TYR A 125 -3.86 0.56 10.56
N HIS A 126 -4.54 -0.11 11.48
CA HIS A 126 -5.64 -1.05 11.17
C HIS A 126 -5.29 -2.08 10.07
N GLY A 127 -4.05 -2.60 10.08
CA GLY A 127 -3.55 -3.55 9.08
C GLY A 127 -2.79 -2.90 7.92
N LEU A 128 -2.62 -1.57 7.90
CA LEU A 128 -1.79 -0.86 6.92
C LEU A 128 -0.39 -0.63 7.49
N ASP A 129 0.64 -1.15 6.81
CA ASP A 129 2.04 -0.98 7.21
C ASP A 129 2.60 0.36 6.73
N LYS A 130 2.19 0.79 5.53
CA LYS A 130 2.83 1.89 4.81
C LYS A 130 1.78 2.78 4.14
N LEU A 131 1.95 4.09 4.28
CA LEU A 131 1.11 5.10 3.67
C LEU A 131 1.97 6.05 2.83
N CYS A 132 1.51 6.37 1.64
CA CYS A 132 2.12 7.39 0.79
C CYS A 132 1.26 8.64 0.73
N LEU A 133 1.85 9.78 1.08
CA LEU A 133 1.26 11.10 0.93
C LEU A 133 1.89 11.78 -0.30
N ASN A 134 1.13 11.94 -1.36
CA ASN A 134 1.61 12.56 -2.60
C ASN A 134 1.36 14.07 -2.60
N ASN A 135 2.40 14.84 -2.93
CA ASN A 135 2.33 16.30 -2.94
C ASN A 135 1.58 16.88 -4.14
N LEU A 136 1.35 16.11 -5.19
CA LEU A 136 0.68 16.51 -6.44
C LEU A 136 1.23 17.84 -7.02
N ILE A 137 2.54 18.08 -6.87
CA ILE A 137 3.17 19.38 -7.19
C ILE A 137 3.04 19.78 -8.66
N GLN A 138 2.83 18.81 -9.55
CA GLN A 138 2.65 19.02 -11.00
C GLN A 138 1.19 18.94 -11.43
N ASP A 139 0.26 18.86 -10.48
CA ASP A 139 -1.17 18.81 -10.75
C ASP A 139 -1.90 19.94 -10.03
N ASN A 140 -2.29 20.96 -10.78
CA ASN A 140 -3.01 22.12 -10.24
C ASN A 140 -4.42 21.77 -9.76
N THR A 141 -4.98 20.66 -10.22
CA THR A 141 -6.32 20.20 -9.81
C THR A 141 -6.29 19.40 -8.51
N MET A 142 -5.14 18.83 -8.17
CA MET A 142 -4.94 17.88 -7.06
C MET A 142 -5.85 16.64 -7.13
N MET A 143 -6.41 16.33 -8.31
CA MET A 143 -7.37 15.27 -8.52
C MET A 143 -6.87 14.14 -9.42
N LYS A 144 -5.73 14.33 -10.07
CA LYS A 144 -5.23 13.42 -11.12
C LYS A 144 -5.06 11.99 -10.62
N ASP A 145 -4.34 11.79 -9.52
CA ASP A 145 -4.07 10.45 -8.98
C ASP A 145 -5.39 9.79 -8.56
N TYR A 146 -6.24 10.52 -7.85
CA TYR A 146 -7.55 10.03 -7.43
C TYR A 146 -8.41 9.58 -8.61
N LEU A 147 -8.56 10.41 -9.63
CA LEU A 147 -9.37 10.10 -10.82
C LEU A 147 -8.81 8.91 -11.59
N VAL A 148 -7.48 8.85 -11.76
CA VAL A 148 -6.82 7.77 -12.48
C VAL A 148 -7.02 6.44 -11.76
N TYR A 149 -6.79 6.36 -10.45
CA TYR A 149 -6.96 5.11 -9.70
C TYR A 149 -8.43 4.67 -9.64
N ARG A 150 -9.36 5.61 -9.53
CA ARG A 150 -10.80 5.32 -9.64
C ARG A 150 -11.16 4.72 -10.98
N LEU A 151 -10.68 5.30 -12.08
CA LEU A 151 -10.91 4.76 -13.43
C LEU A 151 -10.29 3.38 -13.61
N MET A 152 -9.06 3.18 -13.16
CA MET A 152 -8.41 1.86 -13.19
C MET A 152 -9.26 0.80 -12.49
N GLY A 153 -9.77 1.10 -11.31
CA GLY A 153 -10.66 0.20 -10.57
C GLY A 153 -11.95 -0.12 -11.33
N GLN A 154 -12.57 0.89 -12.01
CA GLN A 154 -13.77 0.67 -12.84
C GLN A 154 -13.51 -0.24 -14.05
N PHE A 155 -12.29 -0.21 -14.60
CA PHE A 155 -11.87 -1.10 -15.68
C PHE A 155 -11.36 -2.46 -15.20
N GLY A 156 -11.45 -2.77 -13.91
CA GLY A 156 -10.96 -4.03 -13.33
C GLY A 156 -9.43 -4.15 -13.30
N VAL A 157 -8.72 -3.03 -13.43
CA VAL A 157 -7.26 -3.00 -13.32
C VAL A 157 -6.88 -2.84 -11.86
N ALA A 158 -5.98 -3.71 -11.36
CA ALA A 158 -5.46 -3.59 -10.00
C ALA A 158 -4.77 -2.23 -9.81
N SER A 159 -5.21 -1.47 -8.83
CA SER A 159 -4.69 -0.14 -8.51
C SER A 159 -4.62 0.06 -7.00
N PRO A 160 -3.73 0.94 -6.51
CA PRO A 160 -3.74 1.35 -5.11
C PRO A 160 -5.07 2.00 -4.72
N LEU A 161 -5.42 1.89 -3.45
CA LEU A 161 -6.47 2.72 -2.86
C LEU A 161 -5.99 4.17 -2.80
N CYS A 162 -6.90 5.11 -3.06
CA CYS A 162 -6.63 6.54 -3.04
C CYS A 162 -7.87 7.29 -2.53
N SER A 163 -7.67 8.22 -1.61
CA SER A 163 -8.68 9.13 -1.07
C SER A 163 -8.19 10.58 -1.12
#